data_fbaffc7abbed5b668ddeb4917e19236e
#
_entry.id   fbaffc7abbed5b668ddeb4917e19236e
#
_cell.length_a   1.000
_cell.length_b   1.000
_cell.length_c   1.000
_cell.angle_alpha   90.00
_cell.angle_beta   90.00
_cell.angle_gamma   90.00
#
_symmetry.space_group_name_H-M   'P 1'
#
loop_
_entity.id
_entity.type
_entity.pdbx_description
1 polymer ?
#
loop_
_entity_poly.entity_id
_entity_poly.type
_entity_poly.pdbx_seq_one_letter_code
_entity_poly.pdbx_strand_id
1 'polypeptide(L)'
;SAASDVYKRQVLAKWDPLTRPVVAEVAGKAKFVDIEDGITARVKQDDVTGLSNIEIIDVTERPKGEAQDKRPAIHIVDGRGKEKTLPDSEAPAVYTLPGNAFLQLTEGQDIELGGVIARISQASTKTKDITGGLPRVADLFEARKPKEQAILAQESGIVSWGKPTKGKERLIITDEDGNETATLIPKTRHINVFEGERVEKGDIVSDGAMSPHDILALRGLEELTEYIVDGIQEVY
;
A
#
# COMPACT_ATOMS: atom_id res chain seq x y z
N SER A 1 -2.07 23.24 38.22
CA SER A 1 -0.61 23.48 38.29
C SER A 1 -0.13 23.82 36.88
N ALA A 2 0.62 24.95 36.73
CA ALA A 2 1.05 25.54 35.47
C ALA A 2 1.82 24.55 34.54
N ALA A 3 2.47 23.52 35.08
CA ALA A 3 3.18 22.51 34.32
C ALA A 3 2.25 21.57 33.52
N SER A 4 1.01 21.34 33.97
CA SER A 4 0.04 20.46 33.30
C SER A 4 -0.59 21.12 32.08
N ASP A 5 -0.68 22.46 32.03
CA ASP A 5 -1.32 23.19 30.93
C ASP A 5 -0.39 23.44 29.74
N VAL A 6 0.92 23.41 29.93
CA VAL A 6 1.92 23.57 28.86
C VAL A 6 1.87 22.37 27.89
N TYR A 7 1.58 21.18 28.38
CA TYR A 7 1.54 19.96 27.56
C TYR A 7 0.21 19.72 26.87
N LYS A 8 -0.89 20.32 27.31
CA LYS A 8 -2.23 20.09 26.74
C LYS A 8 -2.43 20.63 25.31
N ARG A 9 -1.53 21.50 24.84
CA ARG A 9 -1.59 22.08 23.48
C ARG A 9 -0.37 21.76 22.63
N GLN A 10 0.48 20.88 23.11
CA GLN A 10 1.64 20.46 22.34
C GLN A 10 1.20 19.56 21.19
N VAL A 11 1.69 19.83 19.98
CA VAL A 11 1.48 18.96 18.82
C VAL A 11 2.23 17.66 19.07
N LEU A 12 1.52 16.56 19.24
CA LEU A 12 2.10 15.23 19.45
C LEU A 12 2.47 14.56 18.13
N ALA A 13 1.68 14.81 17.07
CA ALA A 13 1.92 14.29 15.75
C ALA A 13 1.38 15.26 14.70
N LYS A 14 2.01 15.28 13.55
CA LYS A 14 1.56 16.03 12.37
C LYS A 14 1.60 15.07 11.18
N TRP A 15 0.48 14.90 10.52
CA TRP A 15 0.39 14.07 9.31
C TRP A 15 -0.43 14.77 8.24
N ASP A 16 -0.23 14.34 6.99
CA ASP A 16 -1.04 14.76 5.86
C ASP A 16 -2.10 13.67 5.58
N PRO A 17 -3.40 13.97 5.74
CA PRO A 17 -4.47 13.00 5.51
C PRO A 17 -4.61 12.60 4.03
N LEU A 18 -4.01 13.34 3.11
CA LEU A 18 -4.07 13.06 1.67
C LEU A 18 -2.95 12.13 1.19
N THR A 19 -1.96 11.87 2.04
CA THR A 19 -0.84 11.00 1.70
C THR A 19 -0.54 10.00 2.80
N ARG A 20 -0.23 8.76 2.42
CA ARG A 20 0.30 7.72 3.32
C ARG A 20 1.81 7.66 3.15
N PRO A 21 2.60 7.96 4.20
CA PRO A 21 4.06 7.80 4.12
C PRO A 21 4.45 6.32 4.20
N VAL A 22 5.42 5.92 3.39
CA VAL A 22 6.16 4.67 3.52
C VAL A 22 7.45 5.00 4.27
N VAL A 23 7.71 4.34 5.38
CA VAL A 23 8.86 4.60 6.25
C VAL A 23 9.84 3.43 6.23
N ALA A 24 11.12 3.74 6.39
CA ALA A 24 12.18 2.73 6.45
C ALA A 24 12.18 2.02 7.81
N GLU A 25 12.14 0.71 7.80
CA GLU A 25 12.27 -0.14 8.99
C GLU A 25 13.72 -0.47 9.33
N VAL A 26 14.64 -0.17 8.42
CA VAL A 26 16.09 -0.30 8.62
C VAL A 26 16.82 0.89 8.05
N ALA A 27 17.91 1.30 8.72
CA ALA A 27 18.78 2.35 8.20
C ALA A 27 19.72 1.80 7.13
N GLY A 28 19.99 2.56 6.07
CA GLY A 28 20.90 2.17 4.99
C GLY A 28 20.88 3.14 3.83
N LYS A 29 21.36 2.71 2.66
CA LYS A 29 21.32 3.50 1.43
C LYS A 29 20.17 3.07 0.53
N ALA A 30 19.49 4.05 -0.05
CA ALA A 30 18.44 3.80 -1.04
C ALA A 30 19.05 3.32 -2.35
N LYS A 31 18.64 2.16 -2.85
CA LYS A 31 18.94 1.66 -4.18
C LYS A 31 17.64 1.56 -4.97
N PHE A 32 17.59 2.21 -6.12
CA PHE A 32 16.43 2.18 -6.99
C PHE A 32 16.45 0.94 -7.88
N VAL A 33 15.33 0.25 -7.95
CA VAL A 33 15.14 -0.92 -8.82
C VAL A 33 13.90 -0.66 -9.67
N ASP A 34 14.03 -0.87 -10.98
CA ASP A 34 12.97 -0.65 -11.96
C ASP A 34 12.36 0.78 -11.96
N ILE A 35 13.09 1.77 -11.46
CA ILE A 35 12.68 3.18 -11.49
C ILE A 35 13.40 3.86 -12.66
N GLU A 36 12.72 3.94 -13.80
CA GLU A 36 13.26 4.49 -15.05
C GLU A 36 12.42 5.68 -15.50
N ASP A 37 13.07 6.83 -15.74
CA ASP A 37 12.39 8.05 -16.21
C ASP A 37 11.75 7.85 -17.59
N GLY A 38 10.49 8.29 -17.71
CA GLY A 38 9.69 8.13 -18.92
C GLY A 38 9.09 6.73 -19.14
N ILE A 39 9.46 5.73 -18.33
CA ILE A 39 8.95 4.34 -18.44
C ILE A 39 8.12 3.96 -17.23
N THR A 40 8.73 3.95 -16.05
CA THR A 40 8.09 3.58 -14.78
C THR A 40 7.95 4.76 -13.83
N ALA A 41 8.67 5.85 -14.09
CA ALA A 41 8.67 7.06 -13.28
C ALA A 41 8.68 8.32 -14.16
N ARG A 42 8.21 9.43 -13.59
CA ARG A 42 8.33 10.79 -14.14
C ARG A 42 9.13 11.61 -13.14
N VAL A 43 10.27 12.15 -13.59
CA VAL A 43 11.06 13.06 -12.77
C VAL A 43 10.52 14.48 -13.00
N LYS A 44 9.95 15.08 -11.95
CA LYS A 44 9.54 16.50 -11.95
C LYS A 44 10.52 17.26 -11.06
N GLN A 45 11.18 18.23 -11.62
CA GLN A 45 12.02 19.16 -10.85
C GLN A 45 11.13 20.30 -10.35
N ASP A 46 11.14 20.53 -9.05
CA ASP A 46 10.47 21.69 -8.46
C ASP A 46 11.37 22.92 -8.67
N ASP A 47 10.93 23.83 -9.52
CA ASP A 47 11.67 25.04 -9.87
C ASP A 47 11.92 26.00 -8.69
N VAL A 48 11.13 25.83 -7.59
CA VAL A 48 11.21 26.68 -6.41
C VAL A 48 12.19 26.13 -5.38
N THR A 49 12.17 24.80 -5.16
CA THR A 49 12.99 24.15 -4.13
C THR A 49 14.24 23.49 -4.70
N GLY A 50 14.32 23.31 -6.02
CA GLY A 50 15.39 22.59 -6.71
C GLY A 50 15.41 21.08 -6.42
N LEU A 51 14.43 20.57 -5.67
CA LEU A 51 14.31 19.16 -5.35
C LEU A 51 13.68 18.40 -6.51
N SER A 52 14.24 17.24 -6.81
CA SER A 52 13.66 16.33 -7.79
C SER A 52 12.58 15.48 -7.11
N ASN A 53 11.35 15.62 -7.56
CA ASN A 53 10.25 14.77 -7.16
C ASN A 53 10.06 13.68 -8.22
N ILE A 54 10.16 12.43 -7.82
CA ILE A 54 9.95 11.27 -8.69
C ILE A 54 8.54 10.75 -8.45
N GLU A 55 7.70 10.77 -9.47
CA GLU A 55 6.35 10.22 -9.45
C GLU A 55 6.34 8.88 -10.17
N ILE A 56 5.90 7.82 -9.51
CA ILE A 56 5.77 6.49 -10.10
C ILE A 56 4.55 6.45 -11.02
N ILE A 57 4.76 6.05 -12.28
CA ILE A 57 3.72 5.93 -13.29
C ILE A 57 2.88 4.68 -13.01
N ASP A 58 1.55 4.81 -13.02
CA ASP A 58 0.65 3.67 -12.89
C ASP A 58 0.87 2.64 -14.01
N VAL A 59 0.71 1.35 -13.70
CA VAL A 59 0.92 0.25 -14.66
C VAL A 59 0.05 0.42 -15.90
N THR A 60 -1.17 0.98 -15.76
CA THR A 60 -2.11 1.21 -16.87
C THR A 60 -1.66 2.30 -17.83
N GLU A 61 -0.85 3.26 -17.35
CA GLU A 61 -0.32 4.38 -18.14
C GLU A 61 1.04 4.07 -18.77
N ARG A 62 1.70 2.97 -18.37
CA ARG A 62 3.01 2.58 -18.90
C ARG A 62 2.93 2.09 -20.34
N PRO A 63 4.02 2.25 -21.11
CA PRO A 63 4.12 1.66 -22.44
C PRO A 63 3.83 0.15 -22.41
N LYS A 64 3.13 -0.35 -23.43
CA LYS A 64 2.84 -1.79 -23.55
C LYS A 64 4.12 -2.58 -23.78
N GLY A 65 4.25 -3.73 -23.11
CA GLY A 65 5.40 -4.61 -23.22
C GLY A 65 6.12 -4.80 -21.88
N GLU A 66 7.44 -4.93 -21.89
CA GLU A 66 8.28 -5.18 -20.71
C GLU A 66 8.13 -4.11 -19.60
N ALA A 67 7.76 -2.88 -19.97
CA ALA A 67 7.52 -1.80 -19.00
C ALA A 67 6.38 -2.09 -18.01
N GLN A 68 5.39 -2.89 -18.42
CA GLN A 68 4.28 -3.31 -17.56
C GLN A 68 4.66 -4.42 -16.57
N ASP A 69 5.74 -5.13 -16.85
CA ASP A 69 6.24 -6.20 -15.98
C ASP A 69 7.24 -5.68 -14.94
N LYS A 70 7.76 -4.46 -15.12
CA LYS A 70 8.67 -3.82 -14.17
C LYS A 70 7.96 -3.45 -12.87
N ARG A 71 8.66 -3.67 -11.75
CA ARG A 71 8.17 -3.36 -10.40
C ARG A 71 9.05 -2.30 -9.76
N PRO A 72 8.69 -1.01 -9.84
CA PRO A 72 9.43 0.03 -9.15
C PRO A 72 9.53 -0.28 -7.66
N ALA A 73 10.74 -0.35 -7.16
CA ALA A 73 11.00 -0.64 -5.75
C ALA A 73 12.23 0.12 -5.25
N ILE A 74 12.28 0.33 -3.94
CA ILE A 74 13.46 0.83 -3.24
C ILE A 74 13.99 -0.28 -2.36
N HIS A 75 15.24 -0.66 -2.58
CA HIS A 75 15.97 -1.59 -1.74
C HIS A 75 16.86 -0.81 -0.78
N ILE A 76 16.85 -1.20 0.49
CA ILE A 76 17.80 -0.65 1.45
C ILE A 76 19.04 -1.51 1.46
N VAL A 77 20.18 -0.92 1.11
CA VAL A 77 21.46 -1.60 1.02
C VAL A 77 22.47 -1.08 2.05
N ASP A 78 23.46 -1.88 2.36
CA ASP A 78 24.61 -1.47 3.17
C ASP A 78 25.60 -0.63 2.35
N GLY A 79 26.67 -0.14 2.98
CA GLY A 79 27.73 0.61 2.30
C GLY A 79 28.50 -0.17 1.24
N ARG A 80 28.29 -1.49 1.13
CA ARG A 80 28.88 -2.39 0.12
C ARG A 80 27.89 -2.76 -1.00
N GLY A 81 26.65 -2.25 -0.94
CA GLY A 81 25.61 -2.54 -1.91
C GLY A 81 24.86 -3.86 -1.68
N LYS A 82 25.07 -4.54 -0.54
CA LYS A 82 24.33 -5.74 -0.16
C LYS A 82 22.99 -5.33 0.47
N GLU A 83 21.92 -6.00 0.08
CA GLU A 83 20.59 -5.79 0.65
C GLU A 83 20.57 -6.09 2.15
N LYS A 84 19.93 -5.21 2.90
CA LYS A 84 19.68 -5.41 4.32
C LYS A 84 18.40 -6.19 4.52
N THR A 85 18.33 -6.94 5.61
CA THR A 85 17.13 -7.67 6.04
C THR A 85 16.32 -6.84 7.02
N LEU A 86 15.03 -7.08 7.08
CA LEU A 86 14.12 -6.50 8.06
C LEU A 86 14.46 -7.02 9.48
N PRO A 87 14.22 -6.22 10.55
CA PRO A 87 14.65 -6.55 11.91
C PRO A 87 14.09 -7.87 12.45
N ASP A 88 12.85 -8.20 12.09
CA ASP A 88 12.11 -9.35 12.62
C ASP A 88 11.92 -10.48 11.60
N SER A 89 12.65 -10.41 10.45
CA SER A 89 12.49 -11.34 9.35
C SER A 89 13.82 -11.50 8.59
N GLU A 90 14.02 -12.65 7.95
CA GLU A 90 15.14 -12.84 6.99
C GLU A 90 14.83 -12.22 5.62
N ALA A 91 13.64 -11.61 5.45
CA ALA A 91 13.24 -10.96 4.21
C ALA A 91 14.10 -9.71 3.93
N PRO A 92 14.44 -9.46 2.66
CA PRO A 92 15.18 -8.25 2.30
C PRO A 92 14.31 -7.01 2.50
N ALA A 93 14.93 -5.91 2.91
CA ALA A 93 14.26 -4.61 3.07
C ALA A 93 13.96 -3.99 1.71
N VAL A 94 12.88 -4.45 1.08
CA VAL A 94 12.40 -4.06 -0.25
C VAL A 94 11.04 -3.40 -0.13
N TYR A 95 10.93 -2.16 -0.61
CA TYR A 95 9.70 -1.37 -0.60
C TYR A 95 9.21 -1.18 -2.03
N THR A 96 8.23 -1.99 -2.44
CA THR A 96 7.60 -1.87 -3.75
C THR A 96 6.71 -0.64 -3.79
N LEU A 97 6.84 0.15 -4.85
CA LEU A 97 6.15 1.41 -5.00
C LEU A 97 4.96 1.27 -5.94
N PRO A 98 3.76 1.60 -5.46
CA PRO A 98 2.58 1.62 -6.32
C PRO A 98 2.60 2.82 -7.28
N GLY A 99 1.71 2.79 -8.28
CA GLY A 99 1.43 3.95 -9.11
C GLY A 99 1.01 5.16 -8.27
N ASN A 100 1.35 6.36 -8.72
CA ASN A 100 1.11 7.62 -8.00
C ASN A 100 1.82 7.76 -6.64
N ALA A 101 2.85 6.95 -6.38
CA ALA A 101 3.76 7.17 -5.27
C ALA A 101 4.76 8.30 -5.62
N PHE A 102 5.02 9.16 -4.65
CA PHE A 102 5.96 10.27 -4.77
C PHE A 102 7.20 10.00 -3.93
N LEU A 103 8.37 10.08 -4.56
CA LEU A 103 9.65 9.97 -3.89
C LEU A 103 10.34 11.34 -3.86
N GLN A 104 10.91 11.64 -2.71
CA GLN A 104 11.75 12.83 -2.48
C GLN A 104 13.20 12.43 -2.19
N LEU A 105 13.58 11.21 -2.56
CA LEU A 105 14.90 10.64 -2.35
C LEU A 105 15.69 10.62 -3.66
N THR A 106 17.00 10.64 -3.51
CA THR A 106 17.94 10.39 -4.60
C THR A 106 18.56 9.00 -4.44
N GLU A 107 18.95 8.39 -5.55
CA GLU A 107 19.64 7.11 -5.53
C GLU A 107 20.95 7.21 -4.75
N GLY A 108 21.20 6.24 -3.86
CA GLY A 108 22.37 6.23 -2.98
C GLY A 108 22.26 7.10 -1.73
N GLN A 109 21.15 7.80 -1.52
CA GLN A 109 20.93 8.61 -0.32
C GLN A 109 20.88 7.74 0.94
N ASP A 110 21.50 8.23 2.02
CA ASP A 110 21.41 7.58 3.33
C ASP A 110 20.02 7.82 3.94
N ILE A 111 19.39 6.73 4.39
CA ILE A 111 18.08 6.72 5.05
C ILE A 111 18.26 6.23 6.47
N GLU A 112 17.72 6.96 7.42
CA GLU A 112 17.68 6.57 8.83
C GLU A 112 16.46 5.68 9.11
N LEU A 113 16.51 4.92 10.20
CA LEU A 113 15.36 4.18 10.73
C LEU A 113 14.17 5.13 10.94
N GLY A 114 12.99 4.79 10.40
CA GLY A 114 11.82 5.66 10.44
C GLY A 114 11.83 6.80 9.41
N GLY A 115 12.87 6.91 8.59
CA GLY A 115 12.93 7.89 7.50
C GLY A 115 11.85 7.64 6.44
N VAL A 116 11.26 8.70 5.89
CA VAL A 116 10.24 8.57 4.83
C VAL A 116 10.91 8.23 3.52
N ILE A 117 10.54 7.08 2.95
CA ILE A 117 11.01 6.57 1.65
C ILE A 117 10.18 7.15 0.51
N ALA A 118 8.86 7.06 0.66
CA ALA A 118 7.90 7.50 -0.34
C ALA A 118 6.61 8.01 0.31
N ARG A 119 5.81 8.73 -0.44
CA ARG A 119 4.46 9.15 -0.06
C ARG A 119 3.48 8.64 -1.11
N ILE A 120 2.48 7.89 -0.68
CA ILE A 120 1.42 7.36 -1.54
C ILE A 120 0.23 8.31 -1.47
N SER A 121 -0.23 8.83 -2.62
CA SER A 121 -1.41 9.68 -2.66
C SER A 121 -2.66 8.85 -2.42
N GLN A 122 -3.46 9.20 -1.41
CA GLN A 122 -4.76 8.56 -1.15
C GLN A 122 -5.89 9.11 -2.04
N ALA A 123 -5.64 10.19 -2.78
CA ALA A 123 -6.66 10.79 -3.65
C ALA A 123 -7.05 9.89 -4.84
N SER A 124 -6.19 8.96 -5.24
CA SER A 124 -6.48 8.00 -6.32
C SER A 124 -7.24 6.75 -5.86
N THR A 125 -7.28 6.48 -4.56
CA THR A 125 -7.95 5.31 -3.98
C THR A 125 -9.43 5.52 -3.72
N LYS A 126 -9.92 6.76 -3.82
CA LYS A 126 -11.37 6.99 -3.81
C LYS A 126 -11.96 6.41 -5.09
N THR A 127 -12.46 5.20 -4.94
CA THR A 127 -13.16 4.42 -5.96
C THR A 127 -14.09 5.31 -6.78
N LYS A 128 -13.85 5.35 -8.09
CA LYS A 128 -14.69 6.06 -9.08
C LYS A 128 -16.13 5.52 -9.16
N ASP A 129 -16.47 4.48 -8.40
CA ASP A 129 -17.74 3.76 -8.47
C ASP A 129 -18.49 3.79 -7.11
N ILE A 130 -18.50 4.96 -6.45
CA ILE A 130 -19.34 5.14 -5.27
C ILE A 130 -20.76 5.45 -5.76
N THR A 131 -21.61 4.42 -5.82
CA THR A 131 -23.05 4.59 -5.92
C THR A 131 -23.52 5.24 -4.61
N GLY A 132 -23.96 6.50 -4.67
CA GLY A 132 -24.48 7.21 -3.51
C GLY A 132 -26.01 7.13 -3.40
N GLY A 133 -26.55 7.57 -2.28
CA GLY A 133 -27.99 7.69 -2.05
C GLY A 133 -28.70 6.35 -1.89
N LEU A 134 -30.00 6.32 -2.20
CA LEU A 134 -30.87 5.13 -2.08
C LEU A 134 -30.34 3.87 -2.78
N PRO A 135 -29.72 3.93 -3.99
CA PRO A 135 -29.12 2.76 -4.61
C PRO A 135 -28.01 2.12 -3.76
N ARG A 136 -27.21 2.92 -3.04
CA ARG A 136 -26.17 2.39 -2.15
C ARG A 136 -26.76 1.65 -0.97
N VAL A 137 -27.84 2.17 -0.39
CA VAL A 137 -28.56 1.49 0.70
C VAL A 137 -29.14 0.16 0.23
N ALA A 138 -29.74 0.12 -0.97
CA ALA A 138 -30.25 -1.12 -1.54
C ALA A 138 -29.13 -2.15 -1.76
N ASP A 139 -27.97 -1.74 -2.29
CA ASP A 139 -26.81 -2.61 -2.50
C ASP A 139 -26.28 -3.20 -1.18
N LEU A 140 -26.28 -2.40 -0.09
CA LEU A 140 -25.88 -2.87 1.24
C LEU A 140 -26.86 -3.90 1.80
N PHE A 141 -28.18 -3.66 1.71
CA PHE A 141 -29.20 -4.59 2.18
C PHE A 141 -29.28 -5.88 1.35
N GLU A 142 -29.03 -5.79 0.06
CA GLU A 142 -28.96 -6.97 -0.82
C GLU A 142 -27.60 -7.69 -0.74
N ALA A 143 -26.63 -7.13 0.00
CA ALA A 143 -25.27 -7.63 0.10
C ALA A 143 -24.61 -7.85 -1.29
N ARG A 144 -24.85 -6.92 -2.24
CA ARG A 144 -24.30 -7.02 -3.59
C ARG A 144 -22.78 -6.97 -3.58
N LYS A 145 -22.16 -7.86 -4.37
CA LYS A 145 -20.71 -7.87 -4.55
C LYS A 145 -20.29 -6.67 -5.41
N PRO A 146 -19.35 -5.85 -4.93
CA PRO A 146 -18.81 -4.74 -5.73
C PRO A 146 -18.14 -5.24 -7.02
N LYS A 147 -18.19 -4.46 -8.09
CA LYS A 147 -17.50 -4.77 -9.35
C LYS A 147 -15.99 -4.79 -9.16
N GLU A 148 -15.48 -3.85 -8.38
CA GLU A 148 -14.06 -3.74 -8.01
C GLU A 148 -13.90 -4.04 -6.52
N GLN A 149 -13.91 -5.32 -6.21
CA GLN A 149 -13.83 -5.81 -4.84
C GLN A 149 -12.40 -5.72 -4.30
N ALA A 150 -12.23 -5.20 -3.08
CA ALA A 150 -10.99 -5.28 -2.34
C ALA A 150 -10.61 -6.75 -2.10
N ILE A 151 -9.32 -7.05 -2.10
CA ILE A 151 -8.82 -8.37 -1.73
C ILE A 151 -8.35 -8.30 -0.29
N LEU A 152 -8.88 -9.18 0.54
CA LEU A 152 -8.54 -9.31 1.95
C LEU A 152 -7.61 -10.51 2.17
N ALA A 153 -6.73 -10.42 3.15
CA ALA A 153 -5.89 -11.53 3.59
C ALA A 153 -6.77 -12.67 4.14
N GLN A 154 -6.61 -13.87 3.61
CA GLN A 154 -7.40 -15.03 4.01
C GLN A 154 -6.87 -15.66 5.29
N GLU A 155 -5.58 -15.52 5.55
CA GLU A 155 -4.89 -16.03 6.75
C GLU A 155 -3.93 -14.97 7.28
N SER A 156 -3.57 -15.08 8.56
CA SER A 156 -2.55 -14.25 9.18
C SER A 156 -1.16 -14.84 8.87
N GLY A 157 -0.19 -14.01 8.53
CA GLY A 157 1.14 -14.50 8.21
C GLY A 157 2.05 -13.45 7.60
N ILE A 158 3.16 -13.89 7.04
CA ILE A 158 4.14 -13.05 6.37
C ILE A 158 3.91 -13.06 4.87
N VAL A 159 3.88 -11.87 4.28
CA VAL A 159 3.67 -11.66 2.85
C VAL A 159 4.94 -11.95 2.07
N SER A 160 4.81 -12.69 0.98
CA SER A 160 5.87 -12.89 -0.02
C SER A 160 5.30 -12.89 -1.44
N TRP A 161 6.16 -12.62 -2.43
CA TRP A 161 5.73 -12.60 -3.83
C TRP A 161 6.17 -13.87 -4.55
N GLY A 162 5.21 -14.56 -5.11
CA GLY A 162 5.45 -15.70 -5.98
C GLY A 162 5.71 -15.29 -7.44
N LYS A 163 6.03 -16.28 -8.29
CA LYS A 163 6.20 -16.04 -9.72
C LYS A 163 4.93 -15.46 -10.33
N PRO A 164 5.02 -14.32 -11.04
CA PRO A 164 3.86 -13.70 -11.66
C PRO A 164 3.28 -14.61 -12.76
N THR A 165 1.97 -14.56 -12.91
CA THR A 165 1.25 -15.18 -14.03
C THR A 165 0.81 -14.10 -15.01
N LYS A 166 0.39 -14.47 -16.23
CA LYS A 166 -0.05 -13.50 -17.25
C LYS A 166 -1.11 -12.54 -16.69
N GLY A 167 -0.73 -11.25 -16.52
CA GLY A 167 -1.63 -10.19 -16.08
C GLY A 167 -1.99 -10.19 -14.58
N LYS A 168 -1.46 -11.13 -13.79
CA LYS A 168 -1.72 -11.23 -12.34
C LYS A 168 -0.43 -11.42 -11.56
N GLU A 169 -0.38 -10.86 -10.37
CA GLU A 169 0.65 -11.09 -9.37
C GLU A 169 0.19 -12.18 -8.42
N ARG A 170 1.13 -12.97 -7.94
CA ARG A 170 0.85 -13.99 -6.95
C ARG A 170 1.36 -13.51 -5.60
N LEU A 171 0.45 -13.14 -4.73
CA LEU A 171 0.72 -12.90 -3.33
C LEU A 171 0.67 -14.23 -2.58
N ILE A 172 1.65 -14.50 -1.77
CA ILE A 172 1.73 -15.67 -0.88
C ILE A 172 1.74 -15.16 0.54
N ILE A 173 0.88 -15.68 1.37
CA ILE A 173 0.88 -15.45 2.82
C ILE A 173 1.28 -16.76 3.47
N THR A 174 2.38 -16.75 4.22
CA THR A 174 2.88 -17.90 4.96
C THR A 174 2.52 -17.74 6.43
N ASP A 175 1.75 -18.67 6.97
CA ASP A 175 1.36 -18.67 8.38
C ASP A 175 2.51 -19.13 9.30
N GLU A 176 2.27 -19.13 10.61
CA GLU A 176 3.27 -19.54 11.62
C GLU A 176 3.59 -21.05 11.55
N ASP A 177 2.72 -21.85 10.97
CA ASP A 177 2.89 -23.30 10.76
C ASP A 177 3.62 -23.62 9.44
N GLY A 178 3.94 -22.61 8.63
CA GLY A 178 4.61 -22.73 7.33
C GLY A 178 3.68 -23.11 6.17
N ASN A 179 2.35 -23.00 6.35
CA ASN A 179 1.41 -23.21 5.25
C ASN A 179 1.36 -21.95 4.37
N GLU A 180 1.38 -22.16 3.06
CA GLU A 180 1.32 -21.07 2.09
C GLU A 180 -0.07 -20.94 1.49
N THR A 181 -0.65 -19.75 1.61
CA THR A 181 -1.91 -19.39 0.93
C THR A 181 -1.63 -18.41 -0.19
N ALA A 182 -1.88 -18.81 -1.43
CA ALA A 182 -1.59 -18.01 -2.62
C ALA A 182 -2.84 -17.31 -3.16
N THR A 183 -2.79 -15.99 -3.29
CA THR A 183 -3.85 -15.15 -3.86
C THR A 183 -3.37 -14.49 -5.14
N LEU A 184 -4.18 -14.53 -6.21
CA LEU A 184 -3.86 -13.91 -7.51
C LEU A 184 -4.49 -12.52 -7.61
N ILE A 185 -3.67 -11.50 -7.67
CA ILE A 185 -4.07 -10.09 -7.74
C ILE A 185 -3.82 -9.56 -9.16
N PRO A 186 -4.81 -8.95 -9.84
CA PRO A 186 -4.58 -8.31 -11.13
C PRO A 186 -3.51 -7.22 -11.02
N LYS A 187 -2.58 -7.12 -11.96
CA LYS A 187 -1.50 -6.11 -11.98
C LYS A 187 -2.02 -4.66 -12.02
N THR A 188 -3.27 -4.47 -12.45
CA THR A 188 -3.94 -3.16 -12.47
C THR A 188 -4.43 -2.70 -11.10
N ARG A 189 -4.38 -3.57 -10.09
CA ARG A 189 -4.80 -3.27 -8.72
C ARG A 189 -3.65 -2.68 -7.92
N HIS A 190 -3.99 -1.67 -7.14
CA HIS A 190 -3.06 -1.16 -6.14
C HIS A 190 -2.95 -2.15 -4.99
N ILE A 191 -1.73 -2.46 -4.59
CA ILE A 191 -1.43 -3.39 -3.51
C ILE A 191 -0.91 -2.59 -2.32
N ASN A 192 -1.51 -2.84 -1.16
CA ASN A 192 -1.26 -2.06 0.07
C ASN A 192 -0.24 -2.72 1.00
N VAL A 193 0.26 -3.90 0.64
CA VAL A 193 1.18 -4.69 1.47
C VAL A 193 2.53 -4.85 0.81
N PHE A 194 3.58 -4.98 1.62
CA PHE A 194 4.97 -5.10 1.18
C PHE A 194 5.50 -6.52 1.41
N GLU A 195 6.61 -6.85 0.71
CA GLU A 195 7.32 -8.10 0.95
C GLU A 195 7.87 -8.15 2.37
N GLY A 196 7.64 -9.27 3.07
CA GLY A 196 8.05 -9.44 4.46
C GLY A 196 7.12 -8.80 5.49
N GLU A 197 6.09 -8.08 5.08
CA GLU A 197 5.10 -7.49 5.99
C GLU A 197 4.25 -8.57 6.63
N ARG A 198 3.99 -8.43 7.94
CA ARG A 198 3.04 -9.28 8.65
C ARG A 198 1.63 -8.73 8.48
N VAL A 199 0.73 -9.56 8.00
CA VAL A 199 -0.68 -9.26 7.83
C VAL A 199 -1.53 -10.15 8.72
N GLU A 200 -2.66 -9.63 9.15
CA GLU A 200 -3.67 -10.39 9.89
C GLU A 200 -4.80 -10.81 8.95
N LYS A 201 -5.48 -11.88 9.32
CA LYS A 201 -6.67 -12.36 8.62
C LYS A 201 -7.71 -11.24 8.53
N GLY A 202 -8.14 -10.92 7.30
CA GLY A 202 -9.08 -9.83 7.02
C GLY A 202 -8.44 -8.47 6.73
N ASP A 203 -7.11 -8.34 6.75
CA ASP A 203 -6.45 -7.10 6.34
C ASP A 203 -6.62 -6.83 4.85
N ILE A 204 -6.68 -5.54 4.49
CA ILE A 204 -6.85 -5.11 3.12
C ILE A 204 -5.52 -5.22 2.38
N VAL A 205 -5.43 -6.20 1.49
CA VAL A 205 -4.24 -6.44 0.66
C VAL A 205 -4.25 -5.59 -0.60
N SER A 206 -5.41 -5.40 -1.22
CA SER A 206 -5.52 -4.54 -2.40
C SER A 206 -6.71 -3.60 -2.29
N ASP A 207 -6.58 -2.44 -2.93
CA ASP A 207 -7.65 -1.45 -3.00
C ASP A 207 -8.91 -1.99 -3.70
N GLY A 208 -10.04 -1.43 -3.28
CA GLY A 208 -11.36 -1.75 -3.80
C GLY A 208 -12.44 -1.54 -2.76
N ALA A 209 -13.68 -1.76 -3.15
CA ALA A 209 -14.81 -1.75 -2.22
C ALA A 209 -14.87 -3.08 -1.46
N MET A 210 -15.05 -3.02 -0.14
CA MET A 210 -15.19 -4.23 0.67
C MET A 210 -16.49 -4.96 0.33
N SER A 211 -16.40 -6.29 0.21
CA SER A 211 -17.56 -7.15 0.03
C SER A 211 -18.16 -7.51 1.37
N PRO A 212 -19.48 -7.33 1.60
CA PRO A 212 -20.11 -7.77 2.85
C PRO A 212 -19.88 -9.26 3.16
N HIS A 213 -19.80 -10.09 2.12
CA HIS A 213 -19.53 -11.52 2.27
C HIS A 213 -18.14 -11.82 2.82
N ASP A 214 -17.12 -11.07 2.35
CA ASP A 214 -15.75 -11.27 2.80
C ASP A 214 -15.55 -10.72 4.20
N ILE A 215 -16.20 -9.60 4.55
CA ILE A 215 -16.21 -9.08 5.91
C ILE A 215 -16.79 -10.13 6.86
N LEU A 216 -17.94 -10.71 6.52
CA LEU A 216 -18.56 -11.74 7.36
C LEU A 216 -17.66 -12.98 7.53
N ALA A 217 -17.04 -13.43 6.43
CA ALA A 217 -16.22 -14.65 6.43
C ALA A 217 -14.88 -14.48 7.17
N LEU A 218 -14.26 -13.30 7.07
CA LEU A 218 -12.90 -13.07 7.57
C LEU A 218 -12.85 -12.27 8.86
N ARG A 219 -13.77 -11.32 9.06
CA ARG A 219 -13.81 -10.41 10.21
C ARG A 219 -14.96 -10.69 11.19
N GLY A 220 -16.00 -11.39 10.73
CA GLY A 220 -17.13 -11.78 11.57
C GLY A 220 -18.34 -10.85 11.49
N LEU A 221 -19.34 -11.14 12.33
CA LEU A 221 -20.65 -10.48 12.29
C LEU A 221 -20.62 -9.05 12.84
N GLU A 222 -19.79 -8.80 13.84
CA GLU A 222 -19.67 -7.49 14.50
C GLU A 222 -19.17 -6.42 13.53
N GLU A 223 -18.06 -6.69 12.87
CA GLU A 223 -17.47 -5.84 11.83
C GLU A 223 -18.42 -5.64 10.63
N LEU A 224 -19.14 -6.68 10.22
CA LEU A 224 -20.14 -6.56 9.17
C LEU A 224 -21.28 -5.62 9.58
N THR A 225 -21.72 -5.70 10.83
CA THR A 225 -22.80 -4.86 11.34
C THR A 225 -22.35 -3.39 11.35
N GLU A 226 -21.14 -3.11 11.84
CA GLU A 226 -20.56 -1.78 11.83
C GLU A 226 -20.45 -1.24 10.39
N TYR A 227 -19.89 -2.03 9.47
CA TYR A 227 -19.78 -1.66 8.06
C TYR A 227 -21.11 -1.29 7.41
N ILE A 228 -22.19 -2.05 7.69
CA ILE A 228 -23.53 -1.77 7.13
C ILE A 228 -24.12 -0.51 7.77
N VAL A 229 -24.01 -0.36 9.08
CA VAL A 229 -24.52 0.80 9.81
C VAL A 229 -23.84 2.08 9.32
N ASP A 230 -22.51 2.09 9.25
CA ASP A 230 -21.73 3.23 8.78
C ASP A 230 -22.07 3.56 7.33
N GLY A 231 -22.16 2.56 6.45
CA GLY A 231 -22.54 2.76 5.06
C GLY A 231 -23.95 3.31 4.86
N ILE A 232 -24.87 3.05 5.79
CA ILE A 232 -26.21 3.65 5.77
C ILE A 232 -26.18 5.08 6.32
N GLN A 233 -25.42 5.32 7.39
CA GLN A 233 -25.29 6.64 8.01
C GLN A 233 -24.57 7.65 7.10
N GLU A 234 -23.66 7.20 6.23
CA GLU A 234 -23.04 8.05 5.22
C GLU A 234 -24.03 8.57 4.17
N VAL A 235 -25.17 7.91 4.01
CA VAL A 235 -26.18 8.27 3.00
C VAL A 235 -27.22 9.23 3.57
N TYR A 236 -27.47 9.18 4.86
CA TYR A 236 -28.45 10.00 5.59
C TYR A 236 -27.77 11.00 6.53
#